data_ce67d9d9c986ae4b7f2f1e33877b51ea
#
_entry.id   ce67d9d9c986ae4b7f2f1e33877b51ea
#
_cell.length_a   1.000
_cell.length_b   1.000
_cell.length_c   1.000
_cell.angle_alpha   90.00
_cell.angle_beta   90.00
_cell.angle_gamma   90.00
#
_symmetry.space_group_name_H-M   'P 1'
#
loop_
_entity.id
_entity.type
_entity.pdbx_description
1 polymer ?
#
loop_
_entity_poly.entity_id
_entity_poly.type
_entity_poly.pdbx_seq_one_letter_code
_entity_poly.pdbx_strand_id
1 'polypeptide(L)' 'MIDWTYLDRSGEEVGRSPRFPDVEQAEEWIGASWPELLENGVEAVVLYDHGAGQGAGLGAGKKLYRMALGPE' A
#
# COMPACT_ATOMS: atom_id res chain seq x y z
N MET A 1 9.94 7.49 -1.91
CA MET A 1 9.28 6.41 -2.63
C MET A 1 8.02 5.99 -1.91
N ILE A 2 7.08 5.51 -2.64
CA ILE A 2 5.76 5.20 -2.13
C ILE A 2 5.47 3.75 -2.39
N ASP A 3 4.87 3.07 -1.46
CA ASP A 3 4.45 1.69 -1.71
C ASP A 3 3.16 1.37 -0.97
N TRP A 4 2.57 0.25 -1.34
CA TRP A 4 1.37 -0.23 -0.69
C TRP A 4 1.73 -1.34 0.28
N THR A 5 1.16 -1.31 1.47
CA THR A 5 1.27 -2.41 2.41
C THR A 5 -0.03 -3.18 2.37
N TYR A 6 0.06 -4.48 2.18
CA TYR A 6 -1.13 -5.32 2.04
C TYR A 6 -1.57 -5.82 3.41
N LEU A 7 -2.87 -5.73 3.66
CA LEU A 7 -3.43 -6.20 4.92
C LEU A 7 -4.45 -7.28 4.65
N ASP A 8 -4.52 -8.25 5.55
CA ASP A 8 -5.52 -9.30 5.42
C ASP A 8 -6.78 -8.89 6.15
N ARG A 9 -7.71 -9.82 6.27
CA ARG A 9 -8.99 -9.52 6.88
C ARG A 9 -8.83 -9.07 8.32
N SER A 10 -7.85 -9.54 9.02
CA SER A 10 -7.65 -9.15 10.40
C SER A 10 -6.86 -7.86 10.55
N GLY A 11 -6.39 -7.32 9.46
CA GLY A 11 -5.62 -6.09 9.54
C GLY A 11 -4.14 -6.30 9.67
N GLU A 12 -3.68 -7.53 9.52
CA GLU A 12 -2.25 -7.77 9.63
C GLU A 12 -1.57 -7.65 8.30
N GLU A 13 -0.34 -7.15 8.32
CA GLU A 13 0.43 -6.98 7.11
C GLU A 13 0.83 -8.32 6.53
N VAL A 14 0.50 -8.57 5.28
CA VAL A 14 0.85 -9.81 4.63
C VAL A 14 1.80 -9.62 3.46
N GLY A 15 2.13 -8.41 3.11
CA GLY A 15 3.07 -8.18 2.05
C GLY A 15 3.10 -6.71 1.67
N ARG A 16 3.91 -6.40 0.66
CA ARG A 16 4.05 -5.03 0.18
C ARG A 16 4.22 -5.02 -1.31
N SER A 17 3.83 -3.91 -1.94
CA SER A 17 4.00 -3.76 -3.36
C SER A 17 5.40 -3.29 -3.69
N PRO A 18 5.77 -3.27 -4.96
CA PRO A 18 6.97 -2.55 -5.36
C PRO A 18 6.83 -1.08 -5.03
N ARG A 19 7.92 -0.36 -5.10
CA ARG A 19 7.90 1.06 -4.80
C ARG A 19 7.63 1.87 -6.05
N PHE A 20 7.01 3.01 -5.87
CA PHE A 20 6.65 3.90 -6.96
C PHE A 20 7.18 5.30 -6.70
N PRO A 21 7.45 6.07 -7.73
CA PRO A 21 7.99 7.42 -7.55
C PRO A 21 6.96 8.40 -7.03
N ASP A 22 5.69 8.17 -7.28
CA ASP A 22 4.68 9.11 -6.82
C ASP A 22 3.34 8.41 -6.62
N VAL A 23 2.41 9.15 -6.04
CA VAL A 23 1.11 8.59 -5.70
C VAL A 23 0.33 8.21 -6.94
N GLU A 24 0.46 9.00 -7.99
CA GLU A 24 -0.31 8.72 -9.19
C GLU A 24 0.03 7.37 -9.77
N GLN A 25 1.31 7.04 -9.83
CA GLN A 25 1.68 5.74 -10.33
C GLN A 25 1.27 4.62 -9.40
N ALA A 26 1.35 4.87 -8.10
CA ALA A 26 0.92 3.87 -7.13
C ALA A 26 -0.57 3.58 -7.28
N GLU A 27 -1.35 4.62 -7.50
CA GLU A 27 -2.79 4.42 -7.65
C GLU A 27 -3.12 3.71 -8.95
N GLU A 28 -2.41 4.02 -10.00
CA GLU A 28 -2.63 3.34 -11.25
C GLU A 28 -2.32 1.86 -11.12
N TRP A 29 -1.24 1.54 -10.44
CA TRP A 29 -0.87 0.15 -10.25
C TRP A 29 -1.91 -0.61 -9.44
N ILE A 30 -2.39 -0.02 -8.35
CA ILE A 30 -3.33 -0.73 -7.51
C ILE A 30 -4.66 -0.92 -8.23
N GLY A 31 -5.03 0.02 -9.07
CA GLY A 31 -6.25 -0.11 -9.85
C GLY A 31 -6.22 -1.29 -10.81
N ALA A 32 -5.03 -1.66 -11.25
CA ALA A 32 -4.90 -2.80 -12.15
C ALA A 32 -4.66 -4.11 -11.39
N SER A 33 -4.19 -4.02 -10.17
CA SER A 33 -3.78 -5.20 -9.45
C SER A 33 -4.73 -5.65 -8.36
N TRP A 34 -5.70 -4.83 -8.00
CA TRP A 34 -6.53 -5.16 -6.85
C TRP A 34 -7.30 -6.49 -7.00
N PRO A 35 -7.75 -6.89 -8.18
CA PRO A 35 -8.46 -8.17 -8.25
C PRO A 35 -7.54 -9.33 -7.87
N GLU A 36 -6.30 -9.25 -8.32
CA GLU A 36 -5.37 -10.31 -8.01
C GLU A 36 -5.03 -10.30 -6.52
N LEU A 37 -4.92 -9.13 -5.93
CA LEU A 37 -4.65 -9.05 -4.52
C LEU A 37 -5.79 -9.65 -3.70
N LEU A 38 -7.02 -9.40 -4.11
CA LEU A 38 -8.14 -10.01 -3.40
C LEU A 38 -8.09 -11.53 -3.47
N GLU A 39 -7.69 -12.06 -4.60
CA GLU A 39 -7.59 -13.50 -4.73
C GLU A 39 -6.53 -14.07 -3.82
N ASN A 40 -5.56 -13.28 -3.47
CA ASN A 40 -4.48 -13.73 -2.59
C ASN A 40 -4.76 -13.45 -1.11
N GLY A 41 -5.94 -13.03 -0.80
CA GLY A 41 -6.29 -12.82 0.60
C GLY A 41 -6.07 -11.42 1.13
N VAL A 42 -5.69 -10.51 0.26
CA VAL A 42 -5.48 -9.15 0.68
C VAL A 42 -6.82 -8.42 0.70
N GLU A 43 -7.21 -7.89 1.83
CA GLU A 43 -8.51 -7.24 1.95
C GLU A 43 -8.41 -5.73 1.99
N ALA A 44 -7.24 -5.19 2.28
CA ALA A 44 -7.05 -3.76 2.31
C ALA A 44 -5.61 -3.44 2.00
N VAL A 45 -5.36 -2.21 1.60
CA VAL A 45 -3.99 -1.76 1.37
C VAL A 45 -3.83 -0.38 1.99
N VAL A 46 -2.64 -0.08 2.42
CA VAL A 46 -2.32 1.22 3.01
C VAL A 46 -1.17 1.82 2.21
N LEU A 47 -1.33 3.06 1.80
CA LEU A 47 -0.29 3.73 1.05
C LEU A 47 0.65 4.45 2.00
N TYR A 48 1.93 4.14 1.90
CA TYR A 48 2.95 4.76 2.74
C TYR A 48 3.96 5.50 1.88
N ASP A 49 4.37 6.67 2.35
CA ASP A 49 5.39 7.45 1.68
C ASP A 49 6.67 7.36 2.48
N HIS A 50 7.68 6.68 1.91
CA HIS A 50 8.95 6.55 2.60
C HIS A 50 9.96 7.55 2.08
N GLY A 51 9.58 8.38 1.16
CA GLY A 51 10.58 9.02 0.47
C GLY A 51 11.01 10.31 0.87
N ALA A 52 10.23 10.97 1.48
CA ALA A 52 10.56 12.21 1.73
C ALA A 52 11.69 12.28 2.55
N GLY A 53 11.88 11.50 3.11
CA GLY A 53 12.88 11.44 3.76
C GLY A 53 13.67 12.18 4.54
N GLN A 54 13.70 13.26 4.56
CA GLN A 54 14.53 13.78 5.31
C GLN A 54 14.28 13.60 6.63
N GLY A 55 14.99 13.39 7.41
CA GLY A 55 14.81 13.29 8.75
C GLY A 55 14.18 12.16 9.09
N ALA A 56 13.76 11.52 8.33
CA ALA A 56 13.01 10.58 8.77
C ALA A 56 13.76 9.63 9.43
N GLY A 57 14.66 9.28 9.21
CA GLY A 57 15.30 8.37 9.90
C GLY A 57 14.57 7.43 10.64
N LEU A 58 13.35 7.54 10.77
CA LEU A 58 12.70 6.68 11.59
C LEU A 58 12.28 5.49 10.92
N GLY A 59 12.47 5.33 9.75
CA GLY A 59 12.17 4.13 9.14
C GLY A 59 10.76 3.90 8.79
N ALA A 60 9.91 4.35 9.51
CA ALA A 60 8.53 4.08 9.22
C ALA A 60 8.04 5.04 8.19
N GLY A 61 7.42 4.65 7.21
CA GLY A 61 6.88 5.55 6.25
C GLY A 61 5.72 6.33 6.82
N LYS A 62 5.34 7.36 6.09
CA LYS A 62 4.20 8.14 6.51
C LYS A 62 2.97 7.58 5.85
N LYS A 63 1.96 7.23 6.64
CA LYS A 63 0.73 6.68 6.11
C LYS A 63 -0.05 7.78 5.40
N LEU A 64 -0.34 7.59 4.15
CA LEU A 64 -1.10 8.55 3.39
C LEU A 64 -2.59 8.26 3.46
N TYR A 65 -3.00 7.04 3.19
CA TYR A 65 -4.39 6.66 3.35
C TYR A 65 -4.53 5.14 3.23
N ARG A 66 -5.71 4.65 3.56
CA ARG A 66 -6.00 3.23 3.49
C ARG A 66 -7.17 3.01 2.57
N MET A 67 -7.14 1.92 1.82
CA MET A 67 -8.21 1.62 0.90
C MET A 67 -8.59 0.16 1.07
N ALA A 68 -9.88 -0.10 1.19
CA ALA A 68 -10.37 -1.47 1.26
C ALA A 68 -10.57 -1.99 -0.16
N LEU A 69 -10.17 -3.22 -0.37
CA LEU A 69 -10.32 -3.83 -1.69
C LEU A 69 -11.56 -4.68 -1.79
N GLY A 70 -12.06 -5.17 -0.68
CA GLY A 70 -13.19 -6.06 -0.71
C GLY A 70 -14.48 -5.36 -0.98
N PRO A 71 -15.47 -6.10 -1.33
CA PRO A 71 -16.75 -5.50 -1.61
C PRO A 71 -17.39 -5.02 -0.37
N GLU A 72 -17.17 -5.11 0.58
CA GLU A 72 -17.69 -4.65 1.70
C GLU A 72 -18.64 -4.54 2.02
#